data_568eba1e38d7a892c882e137009b828f
#
_entry.id   568eba1e38d7a892c882e137009b828f
#
_cell.length_a   1.000
_cell.length_b   1.000
_cell.length_c   1.000
_cell.angle_alpha   90.00
_cell.angle_beta   90.00
_cell.angle_gamma   90.00
#
_symmetry.space_group_name_H-M   'P 1'
#
loop_
_entity.id
_entity.type
_entity.pdbx_description
1 polymer ?
#
loop_
_entity_poly.entity_id
_entity_poly.type
_entity_poly.pdbx_seq_one_letter_code
_entity_poly.pdbx_strand_id
1 'polypeptide(L)'
;MTYDDENIFAKILKGDVPCESIFEDDYVLSFKDINPQTKLHILIIPKKKFIDIADFLENAEPEYQSSFWHSVNKIIKKLNLTDKGFQLKSHKGKDGGQEVFHFHLHLLSNA
;
A
#
# COMPACT_ATOMS: atom_id res chain seq x y z
N MET A 1 -4.76 3.51 -19.18
CA MET A 1 -3.35 3.60 -18.77
C MET A 1 -2.76 2.21 -18.64
N THR A 2 -1.56 2.01 -19.17
CA THR A 2 -0.85 0.74 -19.05
C THR A 2 0.07 0.80 -17.83
N TYR A 3 0.20 -0.32 -17.11
CA TYR A 3 1.08 -0.39 -15.95
C TYR A 3 2.53 -0.18 -16.39
N ASP A 4 3.22 0.72 -15.72
CA ASP A 4 4.64 1.04 -15.99
C ASP A 4 5.51 0.32 -14.96
N ASP A 5 6.28 -0.67 -15.43
CA ASP A 5 7.18 -1.45 -14.56
C ASP A 5 8.36 -0.63 -14.02
N GLU A 6 8.53 0.59 -14.49
CA GLU A 6 9.59 1.49 -14.01
C GLU A 6 9.14 2.36 -12.83
N ASN A 7 7.91 2.22 -12.35
CA ASN A 7 7.49 2.98 -11.16
C ASN A 7 8.29 2.52 -9.94
N ILE A 8 8.42 3.44 -8.97
CA ILE A 8 9.30 3.22 -7.81
C ILE A 8 8.86 2.02 -6.95
N PHE A 9 7.55 1.74 -6.85
CA PHE A 9 7.08 0.62 -6.05
C PHE A 9 7.35 -0.72 -6.74
N ALA A 10 7.26 -0.78 -8.06
CA ALA A 10 7.67 -1.96 -8.81
C ALA A 10 9.15 -2.25 -8.60
N LYS A 11 9.98 -1.21 -8.57
CA LYS A 11 11.41 -1.36 -8.30
C LYS A 11 11.70 -1.84 -6.89
N ILE A 12 10.95 -1.35 -5.90
CA ILE A 12 11.05 -1.83 -4.53
C ILE A 12 10.69 -3.31 -4.45
N LEU A 13 9.62 -3.74 -5.11
CA LEU A 13 9.21 -5.13 -5.12
C LEU A 13 10.24 -6.06 -5.76
N LYS A 14 10.99 -5.57 -6.75
CA LYS A 14 12.08 -6.34 -7.39
C LYS A 14 13.35 -6.38 -6.55
N GLY A 15 13.44 -5.54 -5.53
CA GLY A 15 14.64 -5.40 -4.71
C GLY A 15 15.68 -4.45 -5.30
N ASP A 16 15.33 -3.69 -6.36
CA ASP A 16 16.24 -2.74 -7.00
C ASP A 16 16.40 -1.44 -6.21
N VAL A 17 15.40 -1.10 -5.40
CA VAL A 17 15.38 0.09 -4.55
C VAL A 17 15.08 -0.34 -3.12
N PRO A 18 15.87 0.08 -2.14
CA PRO A 18 15.64 -0.30 -0.75
C PRO A 18 14.43 0.40 -0.16
N CYS A 19 13.83 -0.22 0.86
CA CYS A 19 12.78 0.38 1.65
C CYS A 19 12.93 -0.09 3.10
N GLU A 20 12.34 0.65 4.04
CA GLU A 20 12.28 0.21 5.42
C GLU A 20 11.01 -0.59 5.62
N SER A 21 11.12 -1.91 5.46
CA SER A 21 9.99 -2.84 5.51
C SER A 21 9.43 -2.95 6.93
N ILE A 22 8.11 -2.94 7.03
CA ILE A 22 7.36 -3.12 8.27
C ILE A 22 6.73 -4.51 8.32
N PHE A 23 6.21 -4.97 7.19
CA PHE A 23 5.49 -6.24 7.10
C PHE A 23 5.51 -6.73 5.66
N GLU A 24 5.58 -8.03 5.49
CA GLU A 24 5.52 -8.65 4.16
C GLU A 24 4.90 -10.03 4.26
N ASP A 25 4.04 -10.36 3.31
CA ASP A 25 3.52 -11.71 3.11
C ASP A 25 3.36 -11.97 1.60
N ASP A 26 2.63 -13.01 1.22
CA ASP A 26 2.46 -13.35 -0.20
C ASP A 26 1.64 -12.31 -0.96
N TYR A 27 0.91 -11.44 -0.28
CA TYR A 27 -0.05 -10.52 -0.90
C TYR A 27 0.36 -9.07 -0.86
N VAL A 28 1.10 -8.68 0.19
CA VAL A 28 1.45 -7.28 0.41
C VAL A 28 2.90 -7.10 0.81
N LEU A 29 3.41 -5.91 0.53
CA LEU A 29 4.60 -5.36 1.16
C LEU A 29 4.21 -4.03 1.80
N SER A 30 4.62 -3.83 3.04
CA SER A 30 4.38 -2.58 3.77
C SER A 30 5.70 -1.99 4.22
N PHE A 31 5.87 -0.69 4.03
CA PHE A 31 7.12 0.01 4.34
C PHE A 31 6.84 1.46 4.71
N LYS A 32 7.83 2.07 5.37
CA LYS A 32 7.70 3.47 5.79
C LYS A 32 7.75 4.42 4.60
N ASP A 33 6.87 5.43 4.62
CA ASP A 33 6.94 6.53 3.67
C ASP A 33 8.18 7.39 4.01
N ILE A 34 8.94 7.76 2.98
CA ILE A 34 10.15 8.58 3.17
C ILE A 34 9.84 10.04 3.49
N ASN A 35 8.59 10.47 3.25
CA ASN A 35 8.12 11.82 3.57
C ASN A 35 6.89 11.73 4.48
N PRO A 36 7.05 11.31 5.75
CA PRO A 36 5.91 11.06 6.62
C PRO A 36 5.11 12.33 6.91
N GLN A 37 3.79 12.22 6.84
CA GLN A 37 2.86 13.32 7.16
C GLN A 37 2.35 13.25 8.61
N THR A 38 2.53 12.11 9.26
CA THR A 38 2.14 11.88 10.65
C THR A 38 3.25 11.10 11.34
N LYS A 39 3.17 10.93 12.67
CA LYS A 39 4.17 10.16 13.43
C LYS A 39 4.39 8.77 12.82
N LEU A 40 3.30 8.11 12.47
CA LEU A 40 3.36 6.85 11.73
C LEU A 40 2.77 7.10 10.36
N HIS A 41 3.54 6.85 9.32
CA HIS A 41 3.07 6.94 7.94
C HIS A 41 3.71 5.81 7.17
N ILE A 42 2.93 4.78 6.89
CA ILE A 42 3.40 3.63 6.12
C ILE A 42 2.56 3.47 4.87
N LEU A 43 3.16 2.81 3.89
CA LEU A 43 2.51 2.44 2.65
C LEU A 43 2.24 0.94 2.67
N ILE A 44 1.12 0.54 2.10
CA ILE A 44 0.76 -0.87 1.94
C ILE A 44 0.48 -1.08 0.46
N ILE A 45 1.26 -1.94 -0.17
CA ILE A 45 1.12 -2.20 -1.61
C ILE A 45 0.86 -3.68 -1.86
N PRO A 46 0.03 -4.01 -2.88
CA PRO A 46 -0.08 -5.40 -3.31
C PRO A 46 1.19 -5.80 -4.06
N LYS A 47 1.51 -7.09 -4.03
CA LYS A 47 2.64 -7.62 -4.79
C LYS A 47 2.33 -7.77 -6.28
N LYS A 48 1.04 -7.84 -6.64
CA LYS A 48 0.62 -7.85 -8.04
C LYS A 48 0.50 -6.44 -8.60
N LYS A 49 0.52 -6.35 -9.92
CA LYS A 49 0.56 -5.06 -10.64
C LYS A 49 -0.84 -4.52 -10.85
N PHE A 50 -1.25 -3.61 -9.99
CA PHE A 50 -2.48 -2.83 -10.15
C PHE A 50 -2.10 -1.36 -10.18
N ILE A 51 -2.66 -0.59 -11.10
CA ILE A 51 -2.32 0.82 -11.29
C ILE A 51 -2.85 1.67 -10.14
N ASP A 52 -4.08 1.39 -9.71
CA ASP A 52 -4.79 2.17 -8.68
C ASP A 52 -5.86 1.30 -8.02
N ILE A 53 -6.58 1.89 -7.06
CA ILE A 53 -7.62 1.16 -6.34
C ILE A 53 -8.75 0.72 -7.27
N ALA A 54 -9.09 1.51 -8.29
CA ALA A 54 -10.16 1.12 -9.23
C ALA A 54 -9.76 -0.12 -10.02
N ASP A 55 -8.51 -0.16 -10.51
CA ASP A 55 -7.96 -1.32 -11.18
C ASP A 55 -7.96 -2.55 -10.26
N PHE A 56 -7.53 -2.37 -9.02
CA PHE A 56 -7.52 -3.44 -8.02
C PHE A 56 -8.92 -4.00 -7.78
N LEU A 57 -9.89 -3.13 -7.53
CA LEU A 57 -11.25 -3.55 -7.24
C LEU A 57 -11.92 -4.22 -8.42
N GLU A 58 -11.62 -3.78 -9.65
CA GLU A 58 -12.22 -4.33 -10.87
C GLU A 58 -11.57 -5.64 -11.31
N ASN A 59 -10.25 -5.75 -11.21
CA ASN A 59 -9.49 -6.81 -11.86
C ASN A 59 -8.83 -7.82 -10.93
N ALA A 60 -8.66 -7.52 -9.63
CA ALA A 60 -8.08 -8.50 -8.72
C ALA A 60 -9.07 -9.63 -8.47
N GLU A 61 -8.56 -10.87 -8.42
CA GLU A 61 -9.38 -12.01 -8.09
C GLU A 61 -9.99 -11.82 -6.69
N PRO A 62 -11.25 -12.26 -6.47
CA PRO A 62 -11.90 -12.09 -5.17
C PRO A 62 -11.10 -12.64 -4.00
N GLU A 63 -10.43 -13.79 -4.19
CA GLU A 63 -9.59 -14.38 -3.15
C GLU A 63 -8.38 -13.51 -2.84
N TYR A 64 -7.79 -12.90 -3.87
CA TYR A 64 -6.66 -11.99 -3.66
C TYR A 64 -7.10 -10.74 -2.90
N GLN A 65 -8.25 -10.18 -3.25
CA GLN A 65 -8.80 -9.03 -2.55
C GLN A 65 -9.04 -9.34 -1.07
N SER A 66 -9.66 -10.48 -0.78
CA SER A 66 -9.90 -10.91 0.59
C SER A 66 -8.58 -11.04 1.37
N SER A 67 -7.59 -11.69 0.77
CA SER A 67 -6.28 -11.89 1.41
C SER A 67 -5.54 -10.56 1.62
N PHE A 68 -5.64 -9.66 0.65
CA PHE A 68 -5.05 -8.33 0.77
C PHE A 68 -5.60 -7.58 2.00
N TRP A 69 -6.92 -7.56 2.15
CA TRP A 69 -7.55 -6.86 3.28
C TRP A 69 -7.27 -7.54 4.62
N HIS A 70 -7.15 -8.87 4.64
CA HIS A 70 -6.69 -9.59 5.85
C HIS A 70 -5.27 -9.17 6.22
N SER A 71 -4.40 -9.00 5.24
CA SER A 71 -3.04 -8.53 5.48
C SER A 71 -3.02 -7.11 6.04
N VAL A 72 -3.88 -6.23 5.51
CA VAL A 72 -4.05 -4.88 6.05
C VAL A 72 -4.42 -4.93 7.54
N ASN A 73 -5.36 -5.79 7.90
CA ASN A 73 -5.75 -5.97 9.30
C ASN A 73 -4.59 -6.45 10.17
N LYS A 74 -3.79 -7.39 9.66
CA LYS A 74 -2.60 -7.87 10.39
C LYS A 74 -1.61 -6.74 10.67
N ILE A 75 -1.42 -5.86 9.70
CA ILE A 75 -0.53 -4.70 9.85
C ILE A 75 -1.05 -3.76 10.92
N ILE A 76 -2.34 -3.44 10.88
CA ILE A 76 -2.99 -2.56 11.85
C ILE A 76 -2.84 -3.12 13.26
N LYS A 77 -3.05 -4.42 13.42
CA LYS A 77 -2.91 -5.09 14.73
C LYS A 77 -1.45 -5.13 15.19
N LYS A 78 -0.52 -5.42 14.30
CA LYS A 78 0.91 -5.41 14.62
C LYS A 78 1.36 -4.08 15.17
N LEU A 79 0.81 -2.98 14.65
CA LEU A 79 1.17 -1.62 15.05
C LEU A 79 0.32 -1.11 16.21
N ASN A 80 -0.57 -1.93 16.76
CA ASN A 80 -1.43 -1.58 17.90
C ASN A 80 -2.32 -0.36 17.62
N LEU A 81 -2.84 -0.25 16.41
CA LEU A 81 -3.63 0.91 16.00
C LEU A 81 -5.14 0.75 16.16
N THR A 82 -5.62 -0.48 16.39
CA THR A 82 -7.05 -0.76 16.48
C THR A 82 -7.74 0.14 17.52
N ASP A 83 -7.14 0.30 18.69
CA ASP A 83 -7.71 1.10 19.77
C ASP A 83 -7.27 2.56 19.73
N LYS A 84 -6.14 2.85 19.09
CA LYS A 84 -5.57 4.20 19.07
C LYS A 84 -6.09 5.06 17.93
N GLY A 85 -6.51 4.41 16.85
CA GLY A 85 -7.04 5.12 15.69
C GLY A 85 -6.01 5.40 14.61
N PHE A 86 -6.51 5.48 13.38
CA PHE A 86 -5.67 5.65 12.19
C PHE A 86 -6.53 6.17 11.03
N GLN A 87 -5.86 6.63 9.98
CA GLN A 87 -6.48 6.92 8.70
C GLN A 87 -5.95 5.94 7.67
N LEU A 88 -6.84 5.50 6.79
CA LEU A 88 -6.47 4.67 5.66
C LEU A 88 -6.92 5.42 4.41
N LYS A 89 -5.98 5.78 3.54
CA LYS A 89 -6.26 6.61 2.36
C LYS A 89 -5.76 5.94 1.09
N SER A 90 -6.53 6.12 0.02
CA SER A 90 -6.11 5.77 -1.33
C SER A 90 -6.31 6.96 -2.26
N HIS A 91 -5.29 7.26 -3.07
CA HIS A 91 -5.33 8.34 -4.06
C HIS A 91 -5.43 7.68 -5.43
N LYS A 92 -6.50 7.98 -6.16
CA LYS A 92 -6.72 7.40 -7.49
C LYS A 92 -6.68 8.49 -8.55
N GLY A 93 -5.76 8.33 -9.49
CA GLY A 93 -5.67 9.17 -10.67
C GLY A 93 -5.24 10.60 -10.38
N LYS A 94 -5.21 11.41 -11.44
CA LYS A 94 -4.74 12.80 -11.38
C LYS A 94 -5.57 13.62 -10.41
N ASP A 95 -6.90 13.54 -10.51
CA ASP A 95 -7.79 14.34 -9.67
C ASP A 95 -7.84 13.87 -8.22
N GLY A 96 -7.38 12.64 -7.96
CA GLY A 96 -7.23 12.09 -6.61
C GLY A 96 -5.86 12.33 -6.00
N GLY A 97 -4.93 12.94 -6.75
CA GLY A 97 -3.59 13.23 -6.24
C GLY A 97 -2.63 12.04 -6.25
N GLN A 98 -2.89 11.04 -7.09
CA GLN A 98 -2.00 9.88 -7.17
C GLN A 98 -0.67 10.25 -7.82
N GLU A 99 0.43 9.96 -7.12
CA GLU A 99 1.77 10.25 -7.60
C GLU A 99 2.49 9.03 -8.18
N VAL A 100 2.29 7.86 -7.56
CA VAL A 100 2.88 6.60 -8.03
C VAL A 100 1.76 5.68 -8.52
N PHE A 101 1.88 5.21 -9.78
CA PHE A 101 0.84 4.42 -10.43
C PHE A 101 1.03 2.92 -10.24
N HIS A 102 1.21 2.56 -8.98
CA HIS A 102 1.06 1.23 -8.43
C HIS A 102 0.14 1.39 -7.23
N PHE A 103 -0.99 0.68 -7.21
CA PHE A 103 -1.98 0.81 -6.13
C PHE A 103 -1.32 0.73 -4.76
N HIS A 104 -1.65 1.68 -3.90
CA HIS A 104 -1.13 1.69 -2.54
C HIS A 104 -2.10 2.38 -1.61
N LEU A 105 -2.06 1.95 -0.36
CA LEU A 105 -2.77 2.61 0.73
C LEU A 105 -1.77 3.36 1.59
N HIS A 106 -2.18 4.54 2.06
CA HIS A 106 -1.47 5.26 3.12
C HIS A 106 -2.13 4.91 4.44
N LEU A 107 -1.37 4.42 5.38
CA LEU A 107 -1.81 4.20 6.76
C LEU A 107 -1.12 5.23 7.63
N LEU A 108 -1.91 6.12 8.23
CA LEU A 108 -1.41 7.27 8.98
C LEU A 108 -1.99 7.28 10.38
N SER A 109 -1.14 7.62 11.34
CA SER A 109 -1.57 7.78 12.73
C SER A 109 -0.60 8.67 13.48
N ASN A 110 -1.12 9.45 14.42
CA ASN A 110 -0.32 10.22 15.36
C ASN A 110 -0.22 9.54 16.74
N ALA A 111 -0.56 8.28 16.76
CA ALA A 111 -0.47 7.48 17.98
C ALA A 111 0.97 7.24 18.41
#